data_b58a58ed5f31e0baaa181b27e1403a7f
#
_entry.id   b58a58ed5f31e0baaa181b27e1403a7f
#
_cell.length_a   1.000
_cell.length_b   1.000
_cell.length_c   1.000
_cell.angle_alpha   90.00
_cell.angle_beta   90.00
_cell.angle_gamma   90.00
#
_symmetry.space_group_name_H-M   'P 1'
#
loop_
_entity.id
_entity.type
_entity.pdbx_description
1 polymer ?
#
loop_
_entity_poly.entity_id
_entity_poly.type
_entity_poly.pdbx_seq_one_letter_code
_entity_poly.pdbx_strand_id
1 'polypeptide(L)'
;MTGPKRLLVALDGSALEGSSVHKLLVAACDGARAAGGDAEHVRAYALAIKPCIACGPDATPGYCIFHDDMDRVYALLERAHAVVVGSPVYFDTVSGPLKLLIDRCNCITPLVTLGDGSQDCVPKWARTRRAAFVTACSTEHRYDLAERSVRGFLKWVGAKWEETLAWQHADNDLGSAPAEMLARARELGRRLIESAPLEAVVPGKLEAR
;
A
#
# COMPACT_ATOMS: atom_id res chain seq x y z
N MET A 1 2.22 20.60 23.27
CA MET A 1 2.23 20.52 21.78
C MET A 1 2.52 19.08 21.42
N THR A 2 1.53 18.35 20.92
CA THR A 2 1.74 16.97 20.44
C THR A 2 2.58 17.03 19.16
N GLY A 3 3.70 16.31 19.14
CA GLY A 3 4.55 16.20 17.93
C GLY A 3 3.78 15.63 16.72
N PRO A 4 4.40 15.62 15.52
CA PRO A 4 3.75 15.11 14.31
C PRO A 4 3.34 13.65 14.52
N LYS A 5 2.04 13.37 14.32
CA LYS A 5 1.51 12.01 14.42
C LYS A 5 2.00 11.14 13.26
N ARG A 6 2.24 9.88 13.53
CA ARG A 6 2.50 8.88 12.48
C ARG A 6 1.25 8.64 11.66
N LEU A 7 1.40 8.48 10.36
CA LEU A 7 0.30 8.27 9.41
C LEU A 7 0.32 6.84 8.87
N LEU A 8 -0.78 6.13 9.00
CA LEU A 8 -1.08 4.90 8.27
C LEU A 8 -1.92 5.24 7.03
N VAL A 9 -1.51 4.73 5.87
CA VAL A 9 -2.30 4.81 4.64
C VAL A 9 -2.81 3.42 4.29
N ALA A 10 -4.12 3.25 4.24
CA ALA A 10 -4.78 2.04 3.80
C ALA A 10 -5.25 2.20 2.35
N LEU A 11 -4.70 1.38 1.45
CA LEU A 11 -5.10 1.33 0.04
C LEU A 11 -6.10 0.19 -0.16
N ASP A 12 -7.33 0.54 -0.45
CA ASP A 12 -8.46 -0.39 -0.54
C ASP A 12 -8.82 -0.70 -2.00
N GLY A 13 -8.52 -1.93 -2.42
CA GLY A 13 -8.89 -2.47 -3.73
C GLY A 13 -10.24 -3.18 -3.76
N SER A 14 -11.06 -3.08 -2.71
CA SER A 14 -12.39 -3.70 -2.73
C SER A 14 -13.42 -2.85 -3.48
N ALA A 15 -14.26 -3.53 -4.29
CA ALA A 15 -15.31 -2.85 -5.05
C ALA A 15 -16.45 -2.35 -4.14
N LEU A 16 -16.79 -3.12 -3.11
CA LEU A 16 -17.93 -2.87 -2.27
C LEU A 16 -17.53 -2.31 -0.91
N GLU A 17 -18.17 -1.23 -0.49
CA GLU A 17 -18.17 -0.80 0.91
C GLU A 17 -18.85 -1.89 1.76
N GLY A 18 -18.21 -2.19 2.90
CA GLY A 18 -18.72 -3.25 3.76
C GLY A 18 -18.30 -4.67 3.38
N SER A 19 -17.53 -4.87 2.29
CA SER A 19 -16.87 -6.16 2.03
C SER A 19 -15.89 -6.54 3.14
N SER A 20 -15.51 -7.81 3.22
CA SER A 20 -14.56 -8.30 4.22
C SER A 20 -13.25 -7.54 4.22
N VAL A 21 -12.66 -7.34 3.03
CA VAL A 21 -11.39 -6.58 2.89
C VAL A 21 -11.57 -5.14 3.36
N HIS A 22 -12.66 -4.47 2.96
CA HIS A 22 -12.95 -3.11 3.40
C HIS A 22 -13.04 -3.01 4.93
N LYS A 23 -13.80 -3.92 5.57
CA LYS A 23 -13.96 -3.96 7.03
C LYS A 23 -12.62 -4.19 7.75
N LEU A 24 -11.78 -5.08 7.22
CA LEU A 24 -10.46 -5.35 7.77
C LEU A 24 -9.54 -4.11 7.67
N LEU A 25 -9.58 -3.38 6.56
CA LEU A 25 -8.82 -2.15 6.41
C LEU A 25 -9.32 -1.03 7.32
N VAL A 26 -10.64 -0.88 7.48
CA VAL A 26 -11.22 0.05 8.46
C VAL A 26 -10.75 -0.30 9.86
N ALA A 27 -10.79 -1.58 10.25
CA ALA A 27 -10.31 -2.03 11.55
C ALA A 27 -8.81 -1.73 11.75
N ALA A 28 -7.98 -1.90 10.73
CA ALA A 28 -6.56 -1.54 10.78
C ALA A 28 -6.37 -0.01 10.98
N CYS A 29 -7.15 0.82 10.29
CA CYS A 29 -7.15 2.27 10.48
C CYS A 29 -7.55 2.64 11.92
N ASP A 30 -8.57 1.99 12.47
CA ASP A 30 -9.01 2.23 13.85
C ASP A 30 -7.94 1.83 14.87
N GLY A 31 -7.22 0.73 14.62
CA GLY A 31 -6.08 0.31 15.43
C GLY A 31 -4.95 1.34 15.42
N ALA A 32 -4.63 1.91 14.26
CA ALA A 32 -3.63 2.96 14.12
C ALA A 32 -4.03 4.23 14.89
N ARG A 33 -5.30 4.63 14.80
CA ARG A 33 -5.83 5.80 15.55
C ARG A 33 -5.83 5.56 17.06
N ALA A 34 -6.20 4.36 17.50
CA ALA A 34 -6.16 3.98 18.90
C ALA A 34 -4.73 4.00 19.49
N ALA A 35 -3.72 3.78 18.66
CA ALA A 35 -2.30 3.91 18.99
C ALA A 35 -1.78 5.37 18.96
N GLY A 36 -2.66 6.36 18.80
CA GLY A 36 -2.30 7.78 18.76
C GLY A 36 -1.78 8.26 17.40
N GLY A 37 -1.82 7.42 16.36
CA GLY A 37 -1.53 7.79 14.97
C GLY A 37 -2.72 8.41 14.27
N ASP A 38 -2.48 8.82 13.02
CA ASP A 38 -3.52 9.18 12.06
C ASP A 38 -3.67 8.05 11.03
N ALA A 39 -4.82 7.98 10.37
CA ALA A 39 -5.05 6.99 9.32
C ALA A 39 -5.90 7.58 8.20
N GLU A 40 -5.45 7.35 6.95
CA GLU A 40 -6.16 7.67 5.72
C GLU A 40 -6.57 6.39 5.02
N HIS A 41 -7.84 6.31 4.62
CA HIS A 41 -8.40 5.18 3.88
C HIS A 41 -8.70 5.63 2.45
N VAL A 42 -7.99 5.05 1.48
CA VAL A 42 -8.06 5.39 0.06
C VAL A 42 -8.70 4.22 -0.69
N ARG A 43 -9.89 4.40 -1.21
CA ARG A 43 -10.57 3.40 -2.02
C ARG A 43 -10.18 3.54 -3.48
N ALA A 44 -9.50 2.54 -4.05
CA ALA A 44 -9.05 2.56 -5.44
C ALA A 44 -10.22 2.68 -6.44
N TYR A 45 -11.38 2.12 -6.11
CA TYR A 45 -12.60 2.23 -6.92
C TYR A 45 -13.23 3.64 -6.94
N ALA A 46 -12.86 4.51 -6.02
CA ALA A 46 -13.34 5.88 -5.98
C ALA A 46 -12.40 6.86 -6.70
N LEU A 47 -11.28 6.40 -7.24
CA LEU A 47 -10.28 7.23 -7.89
C LEU A 47 -10.48 7.27 -9.40
N ALA A 48 -10.46 8.47 -9.96
CA ALA A 48 -10.42 8.70 -11.40
C ALA A 48 -8.95 8.79 -11.85
N ILE A 49 -8.31 7.66 -12.13
CA ILE A 49 -6.91 7.57 -12.53
C ILE A 49 -6.75 6.95 -13.91
N LYS A 50 -5.85 7.52 -14.71
CA LYS A 50 -5.47 7.00 -16.02
C LYS A 50 -4.48 5.84 -15.88
N PRO A 51 -4.48 4.84 -16.76
CA PRO A 51 -3.47 3.78 -16.75
C PRO A 51 -2.07 4.35 -17.01
N CYS A 52 -1.04 3.68 -16.48
CA CYS A 52 0.35 4.00 -16.76
C CYS A 52 0.64 3.78 -18.26
N ILE A 53 1.31 4.72 -18.89
CA ILE A 53 1.70 4.66 -20.33
C ILE A 53 3.22 4.50 -20.50
N ALA A 54 3.95 4.21 -19.44
CA ALA A 54 5.41 4.05 -19.47
C ALA A 54 6.15 5.23 -20.14
N CYS A 55 5.81 6.46 -19.77
CA CYS A 55 6.32 7.70 -20.38
C CYS A 55 7.82 7.95 -20.17
N GLY A 56 8.50 7.14 -19.38
CA GLY A 56 9.93 7.26 -19.10
C GLY A 56 10.30 8.15 -17.90
N PRO A 57 11.57 8.15 -17.50
CA PRO A 57 12.03 8.80 -16.26
C PRO A 57 12.01 10.33 -16.31
N ASP A 58 12.11 10.92 -17.51
CA ASP A 58 12.29 12.37 -17.70
C ASP A 58 10.96 13.11 -17.96
N ALA A 59 9.85 12.45 -17.73
CA ALA A 59 8.55 12.96 -18.20
C ALA A 59 8.15 14.27 -17.53
N THR A 60 8.51 14.53 -16.26
CA THR A 60 8.24 15.83 -15.58
C THR A 60 8.99 15.99 -14.27
N PRO A 61 9.23 17.24 -13.82
CA PRO A 61 9.50 17.52 -12.42
C PRO A 61 8.25 17.12 -11.61
N GLY A 62 8.37 16.16 -10.71
CA GLY A 62 7.28 15.61 -9.93
C GLY A 62 7.18 14.10 -10.04
N TYR A 63 5.97 13.55 -9.92
CA TYR A 63 5.78 12.10 -9.92
C TYR A 63 5.37 11.56 -11.29
N CYS A 64 4.41 12.19 -11.96
CA CYS A 64 3.80 11.67 -13.19
C CYS A 64 3.39 12.81 -14.11
N ILE A 65 3.31 12.51 -15.42
CA ILE A 65 2.79 13.47 -16.42
C ILE A 65 1.28 13.68 -16.33
N PHE A 66 0.56 12.76 -15.71
CA PHE A 66 -0.88 12.90 -15.51
C PHE A 66 -1.16 13.61 -14.19
N HIS A 67 -2.02 14.61 -14.24
CA HIS A 67 -2.62 15.26 -13.07
C HIS A 67 -4.03 14.70 -12.90
N ASP A 68 -4.18 13.77 -12.00
CA ASP A 68 -5.41 13.10 -11.65
C ASP A 68 -5.40 12.73 -10.16
N ASP A 69 -6.33 11.90 -9.70
CA ASP A 69 -6.43 11.53 -8.27
C ASP A 69 -5.17 10.86 -7.70
N MET A 70 -4.23 10.43 -8.56
CA MET A 70 -2.92 9.93 -8.10
C MET A 70 -2.07 11.01 -7.42
N ASP A 71 -2.24 12.29 -7.73
CA ASP A 71 -1.48 13.37 -7.08
C ASP A 71 -1.72 13.34 -5.56
N ARG A 72 -2.98 13.12 -5.14
CA ARG A 72 -3.33 12.92 -3.73
C ARG A 72 -2.71 11.64 -3.17
N VAL A 73 -2.74 10.55 -3.93
CA VAL A 73 -2.19 9.25 -3.49
C VAL A 73 -0.68 9.35 -3.29
N TYR A 74 0.04 9.99 -4.20
CA TYR A 74 1.48 10.21 -4.05
C TYR A 74 1.79 11.02 -2.78
N ALA A 75 1.09 12.11 -2.54
CA ALA A 75 1.30 12.95 -1.35
C ALA A 75 1.01 12.18 -0.04
N LEU A 76 0.01 11.30 -0.03
CA LEU A 76 -0.29 10.44 1.12
C LEU A 76 0.81 9.39 1.34
N LEU A 77 1.22 8.69 0.29
CA LEU A 77 2.27 7.66 0.37
C LEU A 77 3.61 8.26 0.78
N GLU A 78 3.97 9.44 0.28
CA GLU A 78 5.20 10.14 0.68
C GLU A 78 5.23 10.42 2.19
N ARG A 79 4.11 10.87 2.75
CA ARG A 79 3.97 11.18 4.18
C ARG A 79 3.75 9.95 5.06
N ALA A 80 3.37 8.82 4.48
CA ALA A 80 3.04 7.60 5.22
C ALA A 80 4.23 7.09 6.06
N HIS A 81 3.92 6.62 7.25
CA HIS A 81 4.84 5.87 8.12
C HIS A 81 4.56 4.36 8.02
N ALA A 82 3.31 4.02 7.73
CA ALA A 82 2.88 2.66 7.47
C ALA A 82 1.90 2.62 6.29
N VAL A 83 1.91 1.51 5.54
CA VAL A 83 1.01 1.26 4.41
C VAL A 83 0.35 -0.11 4.59
N VAL A 84 -0.96 -0.16 4.54
CA VAL A 84 -1.71 -1.41 4.47
C VAL A 84 -2.41 -1.46 3.12
N VAL A 85 -2.13 -2.48 2.34
CA VAL A 85 -2.79 -2.71 1.05
C VAL A 85 -3.84 -3.79 1.24
N GLY A 86 -5.06 -3.55 0.80
CA GLY A 86 -6.13 -4.54 0.85
C GLY A 86 -6.70 -4.83 -0.53
N SER A 87 -6.90 -6.09 -0.86
CA SER A 87 -7.56 -6.50 -2.10
C SER A 87 -8.28 -7.83 -1.97
N PRO A 88 -9.47 -7.99 -2.55
CA PRO A 88 -9.95 -9.31 -2.89
C PRO A 88 -9.03 -9.94 -3.94
N VAL A 89 -9.11 -11.25 -4.09
CA VAL A 89 -8.37 -11.98 -5.14
C VAL A 89 -9.29 -12.15 -6.36
N TYR A 90 -8.88 -11.56 -7.47
CA TYR A 90 -9.56 -11.69 -8.77
C TYR A 90 -8.58 -12.27 -9.78
N PHE A 91 -8.88 -13.47 -10.31
CA PHE A 91 -7.98 -14.17 -11.25
C PHE A 91 -6.55 -14.25 -10.71
N ASP A 92 -6.41 -14.72 -9.46
CA ASP A 92 -5.14 -14.89 -8.73
C ASP A 92 -4.35 -13.59 -8.45
N THR A 93 -4.90 -12.43 -8.76
CA THR A 93 -4.22 -11.14 -8.54
C THR A 93 -5.11 -10.14 -7.79
N VAL A 94 -4.58 -8.93 -7.61
CA VAL A 94 -5.34 -7.81 -7.02
C VAL A 94 -6.40 -7.28 -7.98
N SER A 95 -7.37 -6.53 -7.45
CA SER A 95 -8.41 -5.91 -8.28
C SER A 95 -7.84 -4.92 -9.31
N GLY A 96 -8.54 -4.78 -10.44
CA GLY A 96 -8.11 -3.88 -11.53
C GLY A 96 -7.85 -2.44 -11.10
N PRO A 97 -8.74 -1.76 -10.38
CA PRO A 97 -8.50 -0.40 -9.89
C PRO A 97 -7.29 -0.28 -8.96
N LEU A 98 -7.05 -1.28 -8.08
CA LEU A 98 -5.84 -1.29 -7.27
C LEU A 98 -4.60 -1.52 -8.13
N LYS A 99 -4.70 -2.36 -9.17
CA LYS A 99 -3.59 -2.57 -10.12
C LYS A 99 -3.24 -1.32 -10.90
N LEU A 100 -4.23 -0.52 -11.31
CA LEU A 100 -4.00 0.80 -11.93
C LEU A 100 -3.19 1.71 -11.00
N LEU A 101 -3.58 1.81 -9.72
CA LEU A 101 -2.86 2.58 -8.71
C LEU A 101 -1.41 2.08 -8.57
N ILE A 102 -1.21 0.77 -8.45
CA ILE A 102 0.12 0.14 -8.34
C ILE A 102 0.99 0.49 -9.54
N ASP A 103 0.48 0.34 -10.75
CA ASP A 103 1.25 0.61 -11.99
C ASP A 103 1.63 2.10 -12.13
N ARG A 104 0.77 3.00 -11.63
CA ARG A 104 1.06 4.43 -11.62
C ARG A 104 2.19 4.81 -10.66
N CYS A 105 2.54 3.94 -9.70
CA CYS A 105 3.66 4.17 -8.78
C CYS A 105 5.04 3.86 -9.39
N ASN A 106 5.14 3.42 -10.64
CA ASN A 106 6.43 3.21 -11.31
C ASN A 106 7.35 4.44 -11.30
N CYS A 107 6.77 5.63 -11.34
CA CYS A 107 7.52 6.90 -11.31
C CYS A 107 8.16 7.23 -9.96
N ILE A 108 7.85 6.50 -8.89
CA ILE A 108 8.39 6.75 -7.54
C ILE A 108 9.85 6.29 -7.40
N THR A 109 10.21 5.24 -8.13
CA THR A 109 11.58 4.68 -8.12
C THR A 109 12.08 4.59 -9.57
N PRO A 110 12.36 5.74 -10.22
CA PRO A 110 12.79 5.74 -11.60
C PRO A 110 14.18 5.11 -11.75
N LEU A 111 14.42 4.51 -12.91
CA LEU A 111 15.75 4.14 -13.36
C LEU A 111 16.51 5.42 -13.71
N VAL A 112 17.66 5.62 -13.09
CA VAL A 112 18.52 6.79 -13.32
C VAL A 112 19.91 6.34 -13.73
N THR A 113 20.61 7.15 -14.54
CA THR A 113 22.02 6.93 -14.84
C THR A 113 22.86 7.65 -13.79
N LEU A 114 23.74 6.92 -13.13
CA LEU A 114 24.65 7.43 -12.12
C LEU A 114 25.88 8.10 -12.74
N GLY A 115 26.63 8.83 -11.92
CA GLY A 115 27.82 9.58 -12.38
C GLY A 115 28.94 8.71 -12.98
N ASP A 116 28.96 7.42 -12.71
CA ASP A 116 29.89 6.43 -13.28
C ASP A 116 29.35 5.76 -14.58
N GLY A 117 28.19 6.18 -15.05
CA GLY A 117 27.51 5.63 -16.22
C GLY A 117 26.69 4.36 -15.98
N SER A 118 26.71 3.82 -14.76
CA SER A 118 25.83 2.69 -14.39
C SER A 118 24.38 3.16 -14.23
N GLN A 119 23.44 2.21 -14.26
CA GLN A 119 22.02 2.50 -14.03
C GLN A 119 21.53 1.87 -12.75
N ASP A 120 20.74 2.62 -11.99
CA ASP A 120 20.10 2.11 -10.76
C ASP A 120 18.69 2.67 -10.59
N CYS A 121 17.87 1.96 -9.85
CA CYS A 121 16.52 2.38 -9.46
C CYS A 121 16.59 3.16 -8.15
N VAL A 122 16.42 4.49 -8.23
CA VAL A 122 16.56 5.36 -7.05
C VAL A 122 15.20 5.86 -6.58
N PRO A 123 14.76 5.50 -5.36
CA PRO A 123 13.51 6.00 -4.81
C PRO A 123 13.52 7.52 -4.62
N LYS A 124 12.44 8.18 -5.03
CA LYS A 124 12.25 9.62 -4.80
C LYS A 124 11.98 9.96 -3.34
N TRP A 125 11.52 8.97 -2.56
CA TRP A 125 11.14 9.15 -1.16
C TRP A 125 12.19 8.60 -0.21
N ALA A 126 12.62 9.41 0.74
CA ALA A 126 13.66 9.07 1.69
C ALA A 126 13.19 8.24 2.89
N ARG A 127 11.88 8.06 3.07
CA ARG A 127 11.31 7.38 4.25
C ARG A 127 11.12 5.88 4.01
N THR A 128 11.64 5.07 4.92
CA THR A 128 11.27 3.65 5.01
C THR A 128 9.94 3.51 5.76
N ARG A 129 9.01 2.78 5.18
CA ARG A 129 7.67 2.53 5.71
C ARG A 129 7.54 1.08 6.18
N ARG A 130 6.65 0.83 7.14
CA ARG A 130 6.22 -0.53 7.47
C ARG A 130 4.98 -0.87 6.65
N ALA A 131 4.81 -2.13 6.26
CA ALA A 131 3.68 -2.47 5.42
C ALA A 131 3.15 -3.88 5.61
N ALA A 132 1.86 -4.04 5.31
CA ALA A 132 1.18 -5.32 5.31
C ALA A 132 0.22 -5.43 4.13
N PHE A 133 -0.12 -6.67 3.78
CA PHE A 133 -1.19 -6.99 2.84
C PHE A 133 -2.38 -7.57 3.61
N VAL A 134 -3.59 -7.18 3.23
CA VAL A 134 -4.85 -7.69 3.77
C VAL A 134 -5.67 -8.27 2.63
N THR A 135 -6.10 -9.51 2.75
CA THR A 135 -6.93 -10.13 1.71
C THR A 135 -8.03 -11.01 2.30
N ALA A 136 -9.08 -11.19 1.52
CA ALA A 136 -10.13 -12.17 1.78
C ALA A 136 -10.44 -12.89 0.46
N CYS A 137 -10.43 -14.20 0.50
CA CYS A 137 -10.73 -15.06 -0.64
C CYS A 137 -11.38 -16.36 -0.20
N SER A 138 -11.94 -17.14 -1.14
CA SER A 138 -12.43 -18.47 -0.82
C SER A 138 -11.26 -19.41 -0.48
N THR A 139 -11.54 -20.50 0.21
CA THR A 139 -10.53 -21.50 0.60
C THR A 139 -9.86 -22.17 -0.60
N GLU A 140 -10.52 -22.23 -1.74
CA GLU A 140 -10.00 -22.80 -2.99
C GLU A 140 -9.08 -21.83 -3.75
N HIS A 141 -9.17 -20.53 -3.44
CA HIS A 141 -8.37 -19.53 -4.13
C HIS A 141 -7.03 -19.32 -3.43
N ARG A 142 -6.01 -19.19 -4.24
CA ARG A 142 -4.67 -18.84 -3.79
C ARG A 142 -4.47 -17.34 -3.91
N TYR A 143 -3.86 -16.76 -2.91
CA TYR A 143 -3.56 -15.31 -2.90
C TYR A 143 -2.07 -15.01 -3.09
N ASP A 144 -1.24 -16.03 -3.29
CA ASP A 144 0.22 -15.90 -3.40
C ASP A 144 0.66 -14.99 -4.56
N LEU A 145 -0.03 -15.00 -5.70
CA LEU A 145 0.28 -14.09 -6.79
C LEU A 145 -0.17 -12.65 -6.49
N ALA A 146 -1.32 -12.46 -5.85
CA ALA A 146 -1.76 -11.17 -5.38
C ALA A 146 -0.78 -10.60 -4.34
N GLU A 147 -0.36 -11.40 -3.36
CA GLU A 147 0.66 -11.05 -2.37
C GLU A 147 1.97 -10.65 -3.05
N ARG A 148 2.44 -11.46 -4.01
CA ARG A 148 3.67 -11.19 -4.75
C ARG A 148 3.62 -9.85 -5.48
N SER A 149 2.49 -9.53 -6.11
CA SER A 149 2.26 -8.24 -6.77
C SER A 149 2.33 -7.09 -5.76
N VAL A 150 1.65 -7.22 -4.62
CA VAL A 150 1.65 -6.21 -3.55
C VAL A 150 3.04 -6.03 -2.95
N ARG A 151 3.77 -7.12 -2.68
CA ARG A 151 5.15 -7.04 -2.15
C ARG A 151 6.09 -6.33 -3.11
N GLY A 152 5.95 -6.56 -4.42
CA GLY A 152 6.68 -5.83 -5.45
C GLY A 152 6.40 -4.33 -5.39
N PHE A 153 5.12 -3.96 -5.33
CA PHE A 153 4.69 -2.57 -5.16
C PHE A 153 5.25 -1.95 -3.87
N LEU A 154 5.10 -2.62 -2.73
CA LEU A 154 5.57 -2.12 -1.44
C LEU A 154 7.08 -1.85 -1.44
N LYS A 155 7.87 -2.79 -1.99
CA LYS A 155 9.31 -2.58 -2.18
C LYS A 155 9.58 -1.33 -3.02
N TRP A 156 8.83 -1.14 -4.10
CA TRP A 156 9.00 -0.04 -5.04
C TRP A 156 8.73 1.33 -4.43
N VAL A 157 7.77 1.41 -3.51
CA VAL A 157 7.45 2.65 -2.77
C VAL A 157 8.22 2.79 -1.45
N GLY A 158 9.28 2.00 -1.25
CA GLY A 158 10.12 2.08 -0.06
C GLY A 158 9.45 1.58 1.22
N ALA A 159 8.54 0.62 1.09
CA ALA A 159 7.84 0.02 2.22
C ALA A 159 8.30 -1.42 2.47
N LYS A 160 8.68 -1.73 3.72
CA LYS A 160 9.05 -3.07 4.15
C LYS A 160 7.79 -3.86 4.48
N TRP A 161 7.50 -4.86 3.67
CA TRP A 161 6.45 -5.82 3.96
C TRP A 161 6.81 -6.66 5.20
N GLU A 162 5.83 -6.90 6.08
CA GLU A 162 6.00 -7.67 7.31
C GLU A 162 5.17 -8.93 7.30
N GLU A 163 3.89 -8.81 6.93
CA GLU A 163 2.98 -9.94 6.93
C GLU A 163 1.81 -9.76 5.95
N THR A 164 1.13 -10.85 5.70
CA THR A 164 -0.18 -10.88 5.06
C THR A 164 -1.22 -11.37 6.05
N LEU A 165 -2.25 -10.56 6.28
CA LEU A 165 -3.46 -10.96 6.98
C LEU A 165 -4.47 -11.47 5.97
N ALA A 166 -4.54 -12.79 5.81
CA ALA A 166 -5.46 -13.44 4.90
C ALA A 166 -6.63 -14.07 5.66
N TRP A 167 -7.85 -13.79 5.23
CA TRP A 167 -9.02 -14.53 5.64
C TRP A 167 -9.53 -15.38 4.49
N GLN A 168 -9.31 -16.67 4.60
CA GLN A 168 -9.80 -17.66 3.66
C GLN A 168 -11.08 -18.31 4.23
N HIS A 169 -12.16 -18.27 3.47
CA HIS A 169 -13.45 -18.79 3.88
C HIS A 169 -14.14 -19.53 2.73
N ALA A 170 -14.91 -20.54 3.07
CA ALA A 170 -15.47 -21.46 2.10
C ALA A 170 -16.63 -20.87 1.27
N ASP A 171 -17.20 -19.73 1.63
CA ASP A 171 -18.47 -19.29 1.09
C ASP A 171 -18.51 -17.86 0.59
N ASN A 172 -19.48 -17.60 -0.28
CA ASN A 172 -19.77 -16.34 -0.97
C ASN A 172 -20.25 -15.19 -0.06
N ASP A 173 -20.02 -15.24 1.25
CA ASP A 173 -20.37 -14.15 2.14
C ASP A 173 -19.30 -13.04 2.08
N LEU A 174 -19.47 -12.16 1.11
CA LEU A 174 -18.57 -11.04 0.83
C LEU A 174 -18.46 -10.02 1.99
N GLY A 175 -19.29 -10.13 3.02
CA GLY A 175 -19.39 -9.15 4.10
C GLY A 175 -19.06 -9.64 5.50
N SER A 176 -18.73 -10.90 5.71
CA SER A 176 -18.74 -11.56 7.03
C SER A 176 -17.37 -11.68 7.70
N ALA A 177 -16.50 -10.69 7.58
CA ALA A 177 -15.23 -10.73 8.34
C ALA A 177 -15.52 -11.01 9.83
N PRO A 178 -15.07 -12.16 10.39
CA PRO A 178 -15.39 -12.53 11.77
C PRO A 178 -14.72 -11.59 12.78
N ALA A 179 -15.29 -11.50 13.97
CA ALA A 179 -14.81 -10.60 15.02
C ALA A 179 -13.32 -10.82 15.34
N GLU A 180 -12.86 -12.05 15.29
CA GLU A 180 -11.44 -12.39 15.48
C GLU A 180 -10.55 -11.75 14.41
N MET A 181 -10.94 -11.83 13.14
CA MET A 181 -10.19 -11.24 12.04
C MET A 181 -10.17 -9.72 12.11
N LEU A 182 -11.29 -9.10 12.51
CA LEU A 182 -11.36 -7.66 12.77
C LEU A 182 -10.42 -7.25 13.93
N ALA A 183 -10.37 -8.05 15.00
CA ALA A 183 -9.45 -7.81 16.10
C ALA A 183 -7.97 -7.93 15.65
N ARG A 184 -7.63 -8.94 14.85
CA ARG A 184 -6.30 -9.09 14.27
C ARG A 184 -5.93 -7.93 13.35
N ALA A 185 -6.85 -7.45 12.53
CA ALA A 185 -6.64 -6.30 11.67
C ALA A 185 -6.43 -5.01 12.47
N ARG A 186 -7.19 -4.81 13.55
CA ARG A 186 -6.99 -3.67 14.48
C ARG A 186 -5.62 -3.73 15.14
N GLU A 187 -5.20 -4.89 15.60
CA GLU A 187 -3.88 -5.11 16.20
C GLU A 187 -2.75 -4.88 15.18
N LEU A 188 -2.94 -5.31 13.94
CA LEU A 188 -2.01 -5.04 12.83
C LEU A 188 -1.79 -3.53 12.66
N GLY A 189 -2.85 -2.75 12.54
CA GLY A 189 -2.76 -1.30 12.39
C GLY A 189 -2.07 -0.61 13.57
N ARG A 190 -2.39 -1.02 14.82
CA ARG A 190 -1.73 -0.55 16.03
C ARG A 190 -0.23 -0.79 15.98
N ARG A 191 0.18 -2.03 15.72
CA ARG A 191 1.58 -2.46 15.70
C ARG A 191 2.39 -1.77 14.61
N LEU A 192 1.84 -1.62 13.41
CA LEU A 192 2.51 -0.93 12.31
C LEU A 192 2.81 0.53 12.64
N ILE A 193 1.92 1.22 13.35
CA ILE A 193 2.11 2.61 13.76
C ILE A 193 3.07 2.72 14.94
N GLU A 194 2.95 1.90 15.97
CA GLU A 194 3.82 1.97 17.14
C GLU A 194 5.29 1.73 16.80
N SER A 195 5.54 0.80 15.87
CA SER A 195 6.89 0.41 15.48
C SER A 195 7.45 1.20 14.31
N ALA A 196 6.66 2.08 13.67
CA ALA A 196 7.12 2.85 12.52
C ALA A 196 8.19 3.87 12.94
N PRO A 197 9.29 4.03 12.18
CA PRO A 197 10.29 5.04 12.46
C PRO A 197 9.68 6.44 12.32
N LEU A 198 10.09 7.38 13.17
CA LEU A 198 9.66 8.79 13.11
C LEU A 198 10.46 9.61 12.11
N GLU A 199 11.68 9.20 11.84
CA GLU A 199 12.61 9.94 10.99
C GLU A 199 12.64 9.39 9.57
N ALA A 200 12.89 10.30 8.60
CA ALA A 200 13.19 9.89 7.24
C ALA A 200 14.56 9.18 7.25
N VAL A 201 14.59 7.93 6.85
CA VAL A 201 15.88 7.26 6.59
C VAL A 201 16.40 7.81 5.27
N VAL A 202 17.54 8.51 5.34
CA VAL A 202 18.27 8.92 4.13
C VAL A 202 18.60 7.65 3.35
N PRO A 203 18.30 7.55 2.05
CA PRO A 203 18.60 6.37 1.27
C PRO A 203 20.11 6.12 1.27
N GLY A 204 20.58 5.25 2.15
CA GLY A 204 21.82 4.54 1.95
C GLY A 204 21.55 3.52 0.84
N LYS A 205 22.54 3.31 -0.04
CA LYS A 205 22.54 2.33 -1.13
C LYS A 205 21.62 1.14 -0.78
N LEU A 206 20.62 0.89 -1.60
CA LEU A 206 19.90 -0.38 -1.55
C LEU A 206 20.95 -1.48 -1.67
N GLU A 207 21.30 -2.13 -0.55
CA GLU A 207 22.17 -3.29 -0.58
C GLU A 207 21.47 -4.31 -1.47
N ALA A 208 22.13 -4.61 -2.58
CA ALA A 208 21.72 -5.67 -3.48
C ALA A 208 21.78 -6.99 -2.71
N ARG A 209 20.62 -7.61 -2.49
CA ARG A 209 20.49 -9.03 -2.11
C ARG A 209 19.59 -9.72 -3.10
#